data_afb9c7e6c9cd8530fe1ff4c6d8f54cc7
#
_entry.id   afb9c7e6c9cd8530fe1ff4c6d8f54cc7
#
_cell.length_a   1.000
_cell.length_b   1.000
_cell.length_c   1.000
_cell.angle_alpha   90.00
_cell.angle_beta   90.00
_cell.angle_gamma   90.00
#
_symmetry.space_group_name_H-M   'P 1'
#
loop_
_entity.id
_entity.type
_entity.pdbx_description
1 polymer ?
#
loop_
_entity_poly.entity_id
_entity_poly.type
_entity_poly.pdbx_seq_one_letter_code
_entity_poly.pdbx_strand_id
1 'polypeptide(L)'
;MPRGGARTGAGRPKGTGKYGEKTITVRIPASMEDEVKEFVESQGWEIPLYSSKVAAGTPCWGDDHVGDTINLSECLVRDPEKTFCVQAFGDSMIKAGIEPDDLLVVDGGLEPKNGSIVVAAVDGDLTVKRLH
;
A
#
# COMPACT_ATOMS: atom_id res chain seq x y z
N MET A 1 25.28 -44.84 -27.20
CA MET A 1 24.70 -43.56 -27.67
C MET A 1 25.01 -42.53 -26.62
N PRO A 2 25.84 -41.50 -26.85
CA PRO A 2 26.11 -40.48 -25.84
C PRO A 2 24.88 -39.58 -25.69
N ARG A 3 24.42 -39.40 -24.45
CA ARG A 3 23.39 -38.41 -24.07
C ARG A 3 23.93 -37.00 -24.35
N GLY A 4 23.15 -36.20 -25.07
CA GLY A 4 23.53 -34.85 -25.47
C GLY A 4 23.88 -33.97 -24.25
N GLY A 5 25.12 -33.48 -24.22
CA GLY A 5 25.61 -32.55 -23.22
C GLY A 5 24.92 -31.20 -23.33
N ALA A 6 24.85 -30.46 -22.22
CA ALA A 6 24.33 -29.11 -22.16
C ALA A 6 25.05 -28.21 -23.16
N ARG A 7 24.32 -27.59 -24.09
CA ARG A 7 24.88 -26.65 -25.07
C ARG A 7 25.07 -25.30 -24.37
N THR A 8 26.25 -24.71 -24.52
CA THR A 8 26.53 -23.34 -24.05
C THR A 8 25.56 -22.37 -24.75
N GLY A 9 24.75 -21.65 -23.97
CA GLY A 9 23.74 -20.73 -24.53
C GLY A 9 22.33 -21.31 -24.65
N ALA A 10 22.08 -22.57 -24.25
CA ALA A 10 20.74 -23.14 -24.21
C ALA A 10 20.02 -22.63 -22.94
N GLY A 11 19.22 -21.62 -23.08
CA GLY A 11 18.38 -21.05 -22.05
C GLY A 11 17.94 -19.63 -22.41
N ARG A 12 16.81 -19.21 -21.90
CA ARG A 12 16.33 -17.82 -22.09
C ARG A 12 17.32 -16.85 -21.45
N PRO A 13 17.76 -15.76 -22.13
CA PRO A 13 18.66 -14.77 -21.56
C PRO A 13 18.12 -14.24 -20.23
N LYS A 14 19.03 -13.97 -19.27
CA LYS A 14 18.66 -13.40 -17.97
C LYS A 14 17.97 -12.05 -18.19
N GLY A 15 16.85 -11.79 -17.50
CA GLY A 15 16.12 -10.53 -17.58
C GLY A 15 15.08 -10.44 -18.72
N THR A 16 14.89 -11.49 -19.54
CA THR A 16 13.88 -11.50 -20.62
C THR A 16 12.56 -12.18 -20.21
N GLY A 17 12.32 -12.39 -18.91
CA GLY A 17 11.06 -12.88 -18.35
C GLY A 17 9.96 -11.82 -18.39
N LYS A 18 8.70 -12.21 -18.11
CA LYS A 18 7.53 -11.32 -17.98
C LYS A 18 7.81 -10.13 -17.05
N TYR A 19 8.61 -10.34 -16.00
CA TYR A 19 8.89 -9.34 -14.96
C TYR A 19 10.23 -8.60 -15.15
N GLY A 20 11.00 -8.87 -16.21
CA GLY A 20 12.28 -8.19 -16.48
C GLY A 20 13.42 -8.49 -15.51
N GLU A 21 13.18 -9.27 -14.48
CA GLU A 21 14.09 -9.57 -13.39
C GLU A 21 14.20 -11.07 -13.06
N LYS A 22 15.03 -11.43 -12.09
CA LYS A 22 15.19 -12.80 -11.61
C LYS A 22 13.97 -13.21 -10.80
N THR A 23 13.29 -14.28 -11.23
CA THR A 23 12.16 -14.87 -10.50
C THR A 23 12.62 -16.03 -9.61
N ILE A 24 11.88 -16.29 -8.54
CA ILE A 24 12.00 -17.45 -7.66
C ILE A 24 10.74 -18.31 -7.77
N THR A 25 10.87 -19.60 -7.51
CA THR A 25 9.71 -20.50 -7.44
C THR A 25 9.21 -20.58 -6.00
N VAL A 26 7.94 -20.31 -5.79
CA VAL A 26 7.26 -20.43 -4.49
C VAL A 26 6.16 -21.49 -4.64
N ARG A 27 5.98 -22.33 -3.62
CA ARG A 27 4.87 -23.28 -3.56
C ARG A 27 3.75 -22.67 -2.72
N ILE A 28 2.58 -22.58 -3.31
CA ILE A 28 1.35 -22.09 -2.69
C ILE A 28 0.27 -23.17 -2.79
N PRO A 29 -0.75 -23.18 -1.91
CA PRO A 29 -1.94 -24.00 -2.09
C PRO A 29 -2.61 -23.71 -3.43
N ALA A 30 -3.10 -24.75 -4.12
CA ALA A 30 -3.74 -24.57 -5.43
C ALA A 30 -4.98 -23.66 -5.37
N SER A 31 -5.67 -23.63 -4.23
CA SER A 31 -6.82 -22.74 -4.00
C SER A 31 -6.47 -21.25 -3.97
N MET A 32 -5.20 -20.90 -3.81
CA MET A 32 -4.72 -19.49 -3.74
C MET A 32 -4.00 -19.06 -5.03
N GLU A 33 -3.97 -19.92 -6.05
CA GLU A 33 -3.19 -19.64 -7.26
C GLU A 33 -3.64 -18.37 -7.98
N ASP A 34 -4.95 -18.21 -8.15
CA ASP A 34 -5.52 -17.08 -8.88
C ASP A 34 -5.36 -15.77 -8.08
N GLU A 35 -5.61 -15.79 -6.77
CA GLU A 35 -5.42 -14.63 -5.88
C GLU A 35 -3.96 -14.14 -5.87
N VAL A 36 -3.01 -15.09 -5.80
CA VAL A 36 -1.59 -14.73 -5.80
C VAL A 36 -1.13 -14.21 -7.16
N LYS A 37 -1.64 -14.77 -8.26
CA LYS A 37 -1.36 -14.23 -9.60
C LYS A 37 -1.87 -12.80 -9.75
N GLU A 38 -3.12 -12.56 -9.36
CA GLU A 38 -3.73 -11.24 -9.40
C GLU A 38 -2.96 -10.25 -8.54
N PHE A 39 -2.60 -10.62 -7.31
CA PHE A 39 -1.77 -9.79 -6.43
C PHE A 39 -0.41 -9.43 -7.05
N VAL A 40 0.29 -10.41 -7.64
CA VAL A 40 1.60 -10.17 -8.28
C VAL A 40 1.46 -9.32 -9.55
N GLU A 41 0.36 -9.46 -10.29
CA GLU A 41 0.12 -8.71 -11.53
C GLU A 41 -0.33 -7.27 -11.25
N SER A 42 -1.15 -7.07 -10.23
CA SER A 42 -1.65 -5.73 -9.83
C SER A 42 -0.66 -4.95 -8.96
N GLN A 43 0.37 -5.59 -8.41
CA GLN A 43 1.24 -5.00 -7.38
C GLN A 43 0.44 -4.37 -6.22
N GLY A 44 -0.75 -4.90 -5.94
CA GLY A 44 -1.72 -4.41 -4.99
C GLY A 44 -3.09 -4.18 -5.65
N TRP A 45 -4.07 -3.72 -4.87
CA TRP A 45 -5.42 -3.44 -5.37
C TRP A 45 -5.47 -2.09 -6.08
N GLU A 46 -5.75 -2.11 -7.38
CA GLU A 46 -6.07 -0.92 -8.14
C GLU A 46 -7.58 -0.62 -8.04
N ILE A 47 -7.90 0.57 -7.59
CA ILE A 47 -9.29 1.04 -7.41
C ILE A 47 -9.58 2.12 -8.45
N PRO A 48 -10.74 2.08 -9.14
CA PRO A 48 -11.11 3.12 -10.08
C PRO A 48 -11.16 4.50 -9.43
N LEU A 49 -10.47 5.47 -10.04
CA LEU A 49 -10.55 6.87 -9.67
C LEU A 49 -11.39 7.61 -10.69
N TYR A 50 -12.52 8.16 -10.25
CA TYR A 50 -13.38 8.94 -11.14
C TYR A 50 -12.76 10.30 -11.44
N SER A 51 -12.80 10.72 -12.70
CA SER A 51 -12.26 12.00 -13.15
C SER A 51 -13.07 13.21 -12.63
N SER A 52 -14.35 12.99 -12.36
CA SER A 52 -15.24 14.02 -11.84
C SER A 52 -15.00 14.30 -10.35
N LYS A 53 -14.90 15.57 -9.99
CA LYS A 53 -14.86 15.98 -8.59
C LYS A 53 -16.27 15.94 -8.00
N VAL A 54 -16.40 15.35 -6.82
CA VAL A 54 -17.66 15.34 -6.07
C VAL A 54 -17.75 16.60 -5.23
N ALA A 55 -18.86 17.33 -5.36
CA ALA A 55 -19.09 18.52 -4.55
C ALA A 55 -19.44 18.13 -3.10
N ALA A 56 -18.71 18.70 -2.13
CA ALA A 56 -19.08 18.60 -0.73
C ALA A 56 -20.12 19.70 -0.42
N GLY A 57 -21.37 19.43 -0.67
CA GLY A 57 -22.47 20.38 -0.51
C GLY A 57 -23.61 20.09 -1.49
N THR A 58 -24.02 21.10 -2.25
CA THR A 58 -25.11 20.92 -3.23
C THR A 58 -24.69 19.92 -4.31
N PRO A 59 -25.52 18.89 -4.59
CA PRO A 59 -25.23 17.92 -5.64
C PRO A 59 -25.04 18.59 -7.00
N CYS A 60 -24.02 18.17 -7.74
CA CYS A 60 -23.84 18.52 -9.14
C CYS A 60 -23.84 17.24 -9.99
N TRP A 61 -24.19 17.37 -11.26
CA TRP A 61 -24.12 16.27 -12.21
C TRP A 61 -22.64 15.87 -12.36
N GLY A 62 -22.32 14.64 -12.00
CA GLY A 62 -21.00 14.07 -12.23
C GLY A 62 -20.99 13.33 -13.58
N ASP A 63 -19.88 13.41 -14.27
CA ASP A 63 -19.60 12.54 -15.40
C ASP A 63 -19.18 11.15 -14.84
N ASP A 64 -19.84 10.08 -15.26
CA ASP A 64 -19.53 8.70 -14.86
C ASP A 64 -18.23 8.16 -15.51
N HIS A 65 -17.36 9.04 -15.94
CA HIS A 65 -16.12 8.63 -16.58
C HIS A 65 -15.10 8.19 -15.52
N VAL A 66 -14.79 6.90 -15.53
CA VAL A 66 -13.62 6.36 -14.84
C VAL A 66 -12.38 6.98 -15.50
N GLY A 67 -11.63 7.76 -14.75
CA GLY A 67 -10.43 8.41 -15.27
C GLY A 67 -9.26 7.43 -15.27
N ASP A 68 -8.74 7.15 -14.09
CA ASP A 68 -7.53 6.37 -13.87
C ASP A 68 -7.76 5.31 -12.78
N THR A 69 -6.76 4.54 -12.47
CA THR A 69 -6.78 3.65 -11.29
C THR A 69 -5.80 4.18 -10.24
N ILE A 70 -6.09 3.92 -8.98
CA ILE A 70 -5.24 4.29 -7.86
C ILE A 70 -4.97 3.06 -6.99
N ASN A 71 -3.69 2.84 -6.68
CA ASN A 71 -3.27 1.88 -5.66
C ASN A 71 -3.21 2.60 -4.31
N LEU A 72 -4.16 2.30 -3.42
CA LEU A 72 -4.23 2.96 -2.11
C LEU A 72 -2.99 2.69 -1.26
N SER A 73 -2.39 1.51 -1.36
CA SER A 73 -1.17 1.20 -0.62
C SER A 73 -0.02 2.12 -1.03
N GLU A 74 0.19 2.33 -2.32
CA GLU A 74 1.22 3.24 -2.83
C GLU A 74 0.92 4.71 -2.51
N CYS A 75 -0.36 5.07 -2.49
CA CYS A 75 -0.79 6.43 -2.16
C CYS A 75 -0.56 6.77 -0.68
N LEU A 76 -0.81 5.81 0.23
CA LEU A 76 -0.75 6.03 1.68
C LEU A 76 0.60 5.67 2.30
N VAL A 77 1.34 4.72 1.72
CA VAL A 77 2.55 4.13 2.28
C VAL A 77 3.75 4.52 1.43
N ARG A 78 4.60 5.42 1.93
CA ARG A 78 5.85 5.83 1.26
C ARG A 78 6.98 4.82 1.46
N ASP A 79 7.08 4.30 2.67
CA ASP A 79 8.13 3.37 3.11
C ASP A 79 7.47 2.27 3.95
N PRO A 80 7.22 1.09 3.36
CA PRO A 80 6.56 -0.01 4.07
C PRO A 80 7.31 -0.49 5.32
N GLU A 81 8.65 -0.35 5.34
CA GLU A 81 9.46 -0.78 6.50
C GLU A 81 9.31 0.16 7.69
N LYS A 82 8.89 1.41 7.46
CA LYS A 82 8.72 2.44 8.50
C LYS A 82 7.27 2.81 8.76
N THR A 83 6.33 2.24 7.97
CA THR A 83 4.90 2.51 8.13
C THR A 83 4.25 1.43 8.97
N PHE A 84 3.41 1.84 9.91
CA PHE A 84 2.63 0.94 10.73
C PHE A 84 1.23 1.51 10.98
N CYS A 85 0.31 0.67 11.42
CA CYS A 85 -1.04 1.08 11.76
C CYS A 85 -1.30 0.95 13.25
N VAL A 86 -2.06 1.90 13.80
CA VAL A 86 -2.59 1.84 15.16
C VAL A 86 -4.06 2.23 15.16
N GLN A 87 -4.82 1.70 16.11
CA GLN A 87 -6.20 2.10 16.31
C GLN A 87 -6.27 3.19 17.38
N ALA A 88 -7.01 4.25 17.08
CA ALA A 88 -7.22 5.35 18.02
C ALA A 88 -8.12 4.91 19.17
N PHE A 89 -7.78 5.34 20.41
CA PHE A 89 -8.60 5.12 21.58
C PHE A 89 -8.80 6.44 22.34
N GLY A 90 -10.03 6.67 22.79
CA GLY A 90 -10.39 7.89 23.51
C GLY A 90 -10.73 9.07 22.59
N ASP A 91 -11.11 10.17 23.19
CA ASP A 91 -11.74 11.34 22.53
C ASP A 91 -10.85 12.59 22.47
N SER A 92 -9.62 12.49 22.98
CA SER A 92 -8.73 13.66 23.13
C SER A 92 -8.34 14.34 21.80
N MET A 93 -8.50 13.66 20.68
CA MET A 93 -8.12 14.11 19.35
C MET A 93 -9.30 14.38 18.39
N ILE A 94 -10.54 14.35 18.87
CA ILE A 94 -11.76 14.64 18.06
C ILE A 94 -11.68 16.00 17.37
N LYS A 95 -11.17 17.03 18.06
CA LYS A 95 -10.99 18.37 17.48
C LYS A 95 -9.95 18.42 16.35
N ALA A 96 -9.14 17.38 16.22
CA ALA A 96 -8.18 17.22 15.15
C ALA A 96 -8.72 16.28 14.03
N GLY A 97 -9.97 15.82 14.13
CA GLY A 97 -10.61 14.94 13.18
C GLY A 97 -10.24 13.46 13.35
N ILE A 98 -9.77 13.06 14.54
CA ILE A 98 -9.50 11.66 14.87
C ILE A 98 -10.53 11.22 15.90
N GLU A 99 -11.34 10.24 15.54
CA GLU A 99 -12.38 9.68 16.39
C GLU A 99 -11.92 8.37 17.06
N PRO A 100 -12.57 7.94 18.16
CA PRO A 100 -12.33 6.61 18.71
C PRO A 100 -12.54 5.53 17.63
N ASP A 101 -11.70 4.50 17.68
CA ASP A 101 -11.69 3.36 16.75
C ASP A 101 -11.19 3.65 15.33
N ASP A 102 -10.80 4.88 15.01
CA ASP A 102 -10.14 5.20 13.74
C ASP A 102 -8.85 4.40 13.56
N LEU A 103 -8.63 3.91 12.33
CA LEU A 103 -7.37 3.30 11.94
C LEU A 103 -6.41 4.38 11.43
N LEU A 104 -5.30 4.55 12.14
CA LEU A 104 -4.27 5.53 11.80
C LEU A 104 -3.11 4.86 11.07
N VAL A 105 -2.77 5.35 9.89
CA VAL A 105 -1.55 4.96 9.16
C VAL A 105 -0.44 5.93 9.54
N VAL A 106 0.61 5.41 10.14
CA VAL A 106 1.70 6.20 10.73
C VAL A 106 3.00 5.98 9.96
N ASP A 107 3.57 7.05 9.44
CA ASP A 107 4.88 7.04 8.80
C ASP A 107 5.97 7.40 9.83
N GLY A 108 6.66 6.38 10.34
CA GLY A 108 7.77 6.54 11.29
C GLY A 108 9.08 7.03 10.66
N GLY A 109 9.13 7.20 9.34
CA GLY A 109 10.27 7.75 8.62
C GLY A 109 10.29 9.27 8.51
N LEU A 110 9.18 9.93 8.86
CA LEU A 110 9.06 11.38 8.80
C LEU A 110 9.53 12.05 10.10
N GLU A 111 10.30 13.10 9.94
CA GLU A 111 10.70 13.96 11.08
C GLU A 111 9.51 14.87 11.46
N PRO A 112 9.00 14.79 12.71
CA PRO A 112 7.85 15.57 13.12
C PRO A 112 8.22 17.05 13.28
N LYS A 113 7.28 17.93 12.92
CA LYS A 113 7.42 19.39 13.05
C LYS A 113 6.38 19.93 14.04
N ASN A 114 6.59 21.14 14.52
CA ASN A 114 5.60 21.83 15.34
C ASN A 114 4.23 21.85 14.62
N GLY A 115 3.19 21.44 15.31
CA GLY A 115 1.84 21.28 14.79
C GLY A 115 1.54 19.91 14.17
N SER A 116 2.53 19.03 13.96
CA SER A 116 2.30 17.67 13.48
C SER A 116 1.50 16.84 14.48
N ILE A 117 0.62 15.97 13.98
CA ILE A 117 0.02 14.92 14.79
C ILE A 117 1.01 13.76 14.79
N VAL A 118 1.36 13.26 15.97
CA VAL A 118 2.35 12.22 16.16
C VAL A 118 1.81 11.10 17.04
N VAL A 119 2.30 9.90 16.81
CA VAL A 119 2.21 8.80 17.77
C VAL A 119 3.52 8.77 18.54
N ALA A 120 3.44 8.91 19.84
CA ALA A 120 4.61 8.91 20.72
C ALA A 120 4.46 7.88 21.84
N ALA A 121 5.57 7.30 22.26
CA ALA A 121 5.62 6.49 23.48
C ALA A 121 5.88 7.40 24.69
N VAL A 122 4.97 7.40 25.65
CA VAL A 122 5.07 8.15 26.91
C VAL A 122 4.87 7.16 28.05
N ASP A 123 5.84 7.03 28.92
CA ASP A 123 5.82 6.11 30.06
C ASP A 123 5.54 4.63 29.68
N GLY A 124 5.88 4.25 28.45
CA GLY A 124 5.67 2.89 27.90
C GLY A 124 4.36 2.70 27.13
N ASP A 125 3.46 3.67 27.16
CA ASP A 125 2.19 3.63 26.43
C ASP A 125 2.25 4.48 25.14
N LEU A 126 1.61 4.00 24.08
CA LEU A 126 1.46 4.78 22.85
C LEU A 126 0.33 5.81 23.01
N THR A 127 0.59 7.02 22.58
CA THR A 127 -0.41 8.09 22.58
C THR A 127 -0.35 8.91 21.30
N VAL A 128 -1.50 9.41 20.85
CA VAL A 128 -1.61 10.34 19.70
C VAL A 128 -1.76 11.75 20.24
N LYS A 129 -0.89 12.65 19.82
CA LYS A 129 -0.91 14.06 20.25
C LYS A 129 -0.48 14.99 19.11
N ARG A 130 -0.87 16.25 19.23
CA ARG A 130 -0.30 17.33 18.43
C ARG A 130 0.96 17.84 19.10
N LEU A 131 2.05 17.83 18.34
CA LEU A 131 3.34 18.35 18.79
C LEU A 131 3.30 19.90 18.84
N HIS A 132 3.78 20.46 19.93
CA HIS A 132 3.92 21.91 20.13
C HIS A 132 5.37 22.27 20.44
#